data_e50005db2f26947f580535541d6d176c
#
_entry.id   e50005db2f26947f580535541d6d176c
#
_cell.length_a   1.000
_cell.length_b   1.000
_cell.length_c   1.000
_cell.angle_alpha   90.00
_cell.angle_beta   90.00
_cell.angle_gamma   90.00
#
_symmetry.space_group_name_H-M   'P 1'
#
loop_
_entity.id
_entity.type
_entity.pdbx_description
1 polymer ?
#
loop_
_entity_poly.entity_id
_entity_poly.type
_entity_poly.pdbx_seq_one_letter_code
_entity_poly.pdbx_strand_id
1 'polypeptide(L)'
;TLTLEDVEVAEHKDINDEGQTIHIPAAQTTATDDSSKINVSEAKKEVSVTDTVAYRNLVPGKTYTISGTLMDQRTGKAVTVNGKAVTSSADFTPDTADGETTVDFHFNTNGLDDTTVVVFEKMFYGKAEIAAHEDINDKGQTIYIPSVKTTAIDDKTATKLTLAEKDI
;
A
#
# COMPACT_ATOMS: atom_id res chain seq x y z
N THR A 1 -16.40 -19.54 -35.33
CA THR A 1 -17.04 -20.21 -36.44
C THR A 1 -16.36 -19.83 -37.76
N LEU A 2 -16.00 -20.80 -38.57
CA LEU A 2 -15.54 -20.61 -39.96
C LEU A 2 -16.67 -21.02 -40.91
N THR A 3 -17.01 -20.15 -41.87
CA THR A 3 -18.07 -20.39 -42.83
C THR A 3 -17.54 -20.44 -44.27
N LEU A 4 -18.16 -21.23 -45.13
CA LEU A 4 -17.94 -21.29 -46.54
C LEU A 4 -19.32 -21.18 -47.23
N GLU A 5 -19.55 -20.12 -48.06
CA GLU A 5 -20.80 -19.87 -48.74
C GLU A 5 -22.03 -19.96 -47.81
N ASP A 6 -21.96 -19.30 -46.66
CA ASP A 6 -22.97 -19.26 -45.59
C ASP A 6 -23.19 -20.62 -44.86
N VAL A 7 -22.39 -21.64 -45.17
CA VAL A 7 -22.40 -22.92 -44.45
C VAL A 7 -21.29 -22.91 -43.39
N GLU A 8 -21.66 -23.22 -42.15
CA GLU A 8 -20.67 -23.43 -41.10
C GLU A 8 -19.86 -24.68 -41.39
N VAL A 9 -18.53 -24.54 -41.54
CA VAL A 9 -17.60 -25.63 -41.87
C VAL A 9 -16.68 -26.00 -40.70
N ALA A 10 -16.50 -25.10 -39.74
CA ALA A 10 -15.78 -25.39 -38.53
C ALA A 10 -16.16 -24.42 -37.39
N GLU A 11 -16.14 -24.90 -36.18
CA GLU A 11 -16.45 -24.15 -34.99
C GLU A 11 -15.49 -24.52 -33.86
N HIS A 12 -15.09 -23.53 -33.09
CA HIS A 12 -14.39 -23.70 -31.79
C HIS A 12 -15.17 -22.95 -30.72
N LYS A 13 -15.84 -23.70 -29.84
CA LYS A 13 -16.69 -23.15 -28.74
C LYS A 13 -16.38 -23.80 -27.40
N ASP A 14 -15.14 -24.23 -27.19
CA ASP A 14 -14.74 -24.77 -25.90
C ASP A 14 -14.46 -23.60 -24.91
N ILE A 15 -15.38 -23.43 -23.95
CA ILE A 15 -15.24 -22.39 -22.90
C ILE A 15 -14.07 -22.65 -21.96
N ASN A 16 -13.54 -23.87 -21.93
CA ASN A 16 -12.43 -24.27 -21.07
C ASN A 16 -11.09 -24.34 -21.85
N ASP A 17 -11.05 -23.86 -23.10
CA ASP A 17 -9.82 -23.84 -23.88
C ASP A 17 -8.85 -22.79 -23.30
N GLU A 18 -7.79 -23.27 -22.62
CA GLU A 18 -6.73 -22.43 -22.05
C GLU A 18 -5.99 -21.62 -23.11
N GLY A 19 -5.88 -22.11 -24.35
CA GLY A 19 -5.25 -21.39 -25.46
C GLY A 19 -6.05 -20.18 -25.93
N GLN A 20 -7.33 -20.06 -25.56
CA GLN A 20 -8.21 -18.94 -25.87
C GLN A 20 -8.63 -18.14 -24.63
N THR A 21 -8.11 -18.49 -23.45
CA THR A 21 -8.41 -17.83 -22.20
C THR A 21 -7.49 -16.63 -22.01
N ILE A 22 -8.07 -15.46 -21.71
CA ILE A 22 -7.34 -14.25 -21.30
C ILE A 22 -7.67 -14.00 -19.83
N HIS A 23 -6.65 -13.97 -19.00
CA HIS A 23 -6.75 -13.61 -17.59
C HIS A 23 -6.75 -12.09 -17.44
N ILE A 24 -7.70 -11.55 -16.67
CA ILE A 24 -7.74 -10.12 -16.29
C ILE A 24 -7.49 -10.05 -14.78
N PRO A 25 -6.26 -9.78 -14.35
CA PRO A 25 -5.89 -9.73 -12.94
C PRO A 25 -6.54 -8.58 -12.20
N ALA A 26 -6.69 -8.76 -10.87
CA ALA A 26 -7.04 -7.70 -9.94
C ALA A 26 -6.20 -7.81 -8.67
N ALA A 27 -5.93 -6.68 -8.03
CA ALA A 27 -5.29 -6.60 -6.73
C ALA A 27 -6.10 -5.70 -5.80
N GLN A 28 -6.16 -6.07 -4.53
CA GLN A 28 -6.67 -5.27 -3.43
C GLN A 28 -5.69 -5.41 -2.27
N THR A 29 -5.43 -4.31 -1.54
CA THR A 29 -4.34 -4.30 -0.59
C THR A 29 -4.76 -3.72 0.75
N THR A 30 -4.03 -4.08 1.83
CA THR A 30 -4.28 -3.60 3.19
C THR A 30 -2.97 -3.41 3.93
N ALA A 31 -2.67 -2.18 4.31
CA ALA A 31 -1.45 -1.80 5.02
C ALA A 31 -1.61 -1.87 6.54
N THR A 32 -0.62 -2.45 7.22
CA THR A 32 -0.60 -2.62 8.68
C THR A 32 0.79 -2.33 9.22
N ASP A 33 0.89 -1.53 10.28
CA ASP A 33 2.13 -1.34 11.02
C ASP A 33 2.46 -2.57 11.88
N ASP A 34 3.68 -3.07 11.79
CA ASP A 34 4.08 -4.33 12.40
C ASP A 34 4.16 -4.28 13.92
N SER A 35 4.38 -3.10 14.49
CA SER A 35 4.47 -2.89 15.94
C SER A 35 3.08 -2.78 16.57
N SER A 36 2.25 -1.90 16.03
CA SER A 36 0.91 -1.63 16.55
C SER A 36 -0.12 -2.68 16.16
N LYS A 37 0.12 -3.44 15.06
CA LYS A 37 -0.82 -4.38 14.43
C LYS A 37 -2.09 -3.75 13.90
N ILE A 38 -2.07 -2.44 13.71
CA ILE A 38 -3.12 -1.63 13.10
C ILE A 38 -2.49 -0.64 12.10
N ASN A 39 -3.25 0.25 11.54
CA ASN A 39 -2.78 1.27 10.60
C ASN A 39 -2.29 2.56 11.27
N VAL A 40 -1.59 2.44 12.41
CA VAL A 40 -0.99 3.58 13.14
C VAL A 40 0.47 3.26 13.45
N SER A 41 1.39 4.04 12.88
CA SER A 41 2.84 3.92 13.11
C SER A 41 3.33 4.92 14.15
N GLU A 42 4.38 4.56 14.87
CA GLU A 42 5.03 5.47 15.82
C GLU A 42 5.75 6.62 15.10
N ALA A 43 5.66 7.83 15.65
CA ALA A 43 6.42 8.98 15.19
C ALA A 43 7.89 8.91 15.67
N LYS A 44 8.82 9.46 14.87
CA LYS A 44 10.26 9.62 15.20
C LYS A 44 11.01 8.31 15.46
N LYS A 45 10.63 7.26 14.74
CA LYS A 45 11.26 5.94 14.84
C LYS A 45 11.47 5.29 13.47
N GLU A 46 12.30 4.26 13.44
CA GLU A 46 12.27 3.28 12.37
C GLU A 46 11.02 2.42 12.55
N VAL A 47 10.22 2.33 11.51
CA VAL A 47 8.98 1.57 11.48
C VAL A 47 8.98 0.56 10.35
N SER A 48 8.21 -0.50 10.53
CA SER A 48 7.94 -1.51 9.51
C SER A 48 6.44 -1.56 9.26
N VAL A 49 6.07 -1.47 7.99
CA VAL A 49 4.69 -1.59 7.53
C VAL A 49 4.62 -2.74 6.55
N THR A 50 3.79 -3.71 6.83
CA THR A 50 3.47 -4.81 5.92
C THR A 50 2.20 -4.47 5.16
N ASP A 51 2.29 -4.46 3.83
CA ASP A 51 1.13 -4.40 2.96
C ASP A 51 0.76 -5.79 2.45
N THR A 52 -0.46 -6.23 2.74
CA THR A 52 -1.01 -7.50 2.28
C THR A 52 -1.75 -7.27 0.97
N VAL A 53 -1.28 -7.91 -0.09
CA VAL A 53 -1.83 -7.81 -1.45
C VAL A 53 -2.64 -9.06 -1.76
N ALA A 54 -3.96 -8.93 -1.76
CA ALA A 54 -4.87 -9.97 -2.25
C ALA A 54 -4.96 -9.89 -3.77
N TYR A 55 -4.51 -10.94 -4.44
CA TYR A 55 -4.54 -11.02 -5.90
C TYR A 55 -5.63 -11.99 -6.38
N ARG A 56 -6.13 -11.75 -7.59
CA ARG A 56 -7.12 -12.59 -8.26
C ARG A 56 -6.77 -12.81 -9.73
N ASN A 57 -7.15 -13.99 -10.22
CA ASN A 57 -7.10 -14.38 -11.62
C ASN A 57 -5.68 -14.34 -12.22
N LEU A 58 -4.65 -14.65 -11.42
CA LEU A 58 -3.29 -14.85 -11.90
C LEU A 58 -3.10 -16.23 -12.51
N VAL A 59 -2.09 -16.38 -13.36
CA VAL A 59 -1.67 -17.69 -13.88
C VAL A 59 -0.71 -18.33 -12.88
N PRO A 60 -1.07 -19.48 -12.25
CA PRO A 60 -0.20 -20.17 -11.31
C PRO A 60 1.15 -20.54 -11.91
N GLY A 61 2.20 -20.59 -11.08
CA GLY A 61 3.56 -20.95 -11.49
C GLY A 61 4.30 -19.90 -12.33
N LYS A 62 3.71 -18.72 -12.55
CA LYS A 62 4.40 -17.57 -13.16
C LYS A 62 4.90 -16.63 -12.08
N THR A 63 6.07 -16.03 -12.28
CA THR A 63 6.62 -15.03 -11.35
C THR A 63 6.08 -13.65 -11.68
N TYR A 64 5.58 -12.97 -10.66
CA TYR A 64 5.07 -11.61 -10.69
C TYR A 64 5.86 -10.72 -9.73
N THR A 65 5.90 -9.42 -9.99
CA THR A 65 6.52 -8.43 -9.13
C THR A 65 5.46 -7.47 -8.60
N ILE A 66 5.40 -7.26 -7.28
CA ILE A 66 4.69 -6.14 -6.68
C ILE A 66 5.70 -5.02 -6.43
N SER A 67 5.33 -3.78 -6.77
CA SER A 67 6.10 -2.59 -6.47
C SER A 67 5.22 -1.59 -5.74
N GLY A 68 5.61 -1.23 -4.52
CA GLY A 68 4.88 -0.32 -3.67
C GLY A 68 5.60 1.01 -3.47
N THR A 69 4.83 2.09 -3.27
CA THR A 69 5.31 3.44 -2.98
C THR A 69 4.44 4.07 -1.90
N LEU A 70 5.08 4.64 -0.86
CA LEU A 70 4.35 5.43 0.12
C LEU A 70 4.07 6.83 -0.41
N MET A 71 2.81 7.26 -0.35
CA MET A 71 2.32 8.57 -0.79
C MET A 71 1.87 9.41 0.41
N ASP A 72 2.26 10.67 0.49
CA ASP A 72 1.70 11.64 1.42
C ASP A 72 0.27 11.99 0.95
N GLN A 73 -0.74 11.64 1.76
CA GLN A 73 -2.15 11.82 1.41
C GLN A 73 -2.49 13.28 1.13
N ARG A 74 -1.91 14.20 1.88
CA ARG A 74 -2.21 15.64 1.77
C ARG A 74 -1.65 16.27 0.52
N THR A 75 -0.46 15.82 0.07
CA THR A 75 0.24 16.43 -1.08
C THR A 75 0.08 15.64 -2.37
N GLY A 76 -0.33 14.36 -2.27
CA GLY A 76 -0.40 13.43 -3.40
C GLY A 76 0.98 13.11 -3.99
N LYS A 77 2.07 13.30 -3.23
CA LYS A 77 3.44 13.04 -3.67
C LYS A 77 4.04 11.87 -2.90
N ALA A 78 5.02 11.22 -3.51
CA ALA A 78 5.78 10.19 -2.82
C ALA A 78 6.45 10.74 -1.55
N VAL A 79 6.31 10.00 -0.45
CA VAL A 79 7.03 10.27 0.80
C VAL A 79 8.51 10.08 0.55
N THR A 80 9.33 11.04 1.01
CA THR A 80 10.78 10.95 0.88
C THR A 80 11.45 10.97 2.25
N VAL A 81 12.40 10.07 2.44
CA VAL A 81 13.29 10.02 3.61
C VAL A 81 14.72 10.17 3.12
N ASN A 82 15.45 11.15 3.67
CA ASN A 82 16.81 11.49 3.21
C ASN A 82 16.90 11.75 1.69
N GLY A 83 15.85 12.37 1.12
CA GLY A 83 15.80 12.73 -0.31
C GLY A 83 15.48 11.56 -1.25
N LYS A 84 15.18 10.37 -0.73
CA LYS A 84 14.77 9.20 -1.52
C LYS A 84 13.32 8.85 -1.25
N ALA A 85 12.57 8.51 -2.29
CA ALA A 85 11.23 8.00 -2.15
C ALA A 85 11.23 6.69 -1.34
N VAL A 86 10.22 6.53 -0.47
CA VAL A 86 10.01 5.28 0.27
C VAL A 86 9.26 4.33 -0.65
N THR A 87 9.98 3.34 -1.13
CA THR A 87 9.45 2.31 -2.04
C THR A 87 9.86 0.92 -1.56
N SER A 88 9.11 -0.08 -1.95
CA SER A 88 9.44 -1.48 -1.73
C SER A 88 9.03 -2.32 -2.94
N SER A 89 9.57 -3.52 -3.06
CA SER A 89 9.22 -4.44 -4.12
C SER A 89 9.45 -5.88 -3.69
N ALA A 90 8.56 -6.77 -4.12
CA ALA A 90 8.66 -8.20 -3.86
C ALA A 90 8.28 -9.01 -5.11
N ASP A 91 9.06 -10.06 -5.38
CA ASP A 91 8.71 -11.05 -6.38
C ASP A 91 7.98 -12.21 -5.72
N PHE A 92 6.95 -12.75 -6.38
CA PHE A 92 6.23 -13.92 -5.89
C PHE A 92 5.79 -14.80 -7.05
N THR A 93 5.55 -16.08 -6.75
CA THR A 93 5.05 -17.06 -7.71
C THR A 93 3.83 -17.74 -7.08
N PRO A 94 2.61 -17.41 -7.52
CA PRO A 94 1.39 -17.97 -6.95
C PRO A 94 1.23 -19.45 -7.29
N ASP A 95 0.77 -20.25 -6.33
CA ASP A 95 0.39 -21.65 -6.53
C ASP A 95 -1.06 -21.79 -7.03
N THR A 96 -1.88 -20.75 -6.79
CA THR A 96 -3.29 -20.68 -7.17
C THR A 96 -3.60 -19.36 -7.87
N ALA A 97 -4.67 -19.32 -8.66
CA ALA A 97 -5.07 -18.11 -9.39
C ALA A 97 -5.46 -16.96 -8.47
N ASP A 98 -5.98 -17.27 -7.29
CA ASP A 98 -6.36 -16.30 -6.25
C ASP A 98 -5.58 -16.60 -4.98
N GLY A 99 -5.17 -15.54 -4.26
CA GLY A 99 -4.41 -15.69 -3.01
C GLY A 99 -3.91 -14.36 -2.48
N GLU A 100 -2.89 -14.41 -1.63
CA GLU A 100 -2.29 -13.24 -1.00
C GLU A 100 -0.75 -13.31 -1.05
N THR A 101 -0.13 -12.15 -1.08
CA THR A 101 1.31 -11.95 -0.90
C THR A 101 1.54 -10.69 -0.08
N THR A 102 2.78 -10.39 0.32
CA THR A 102 3.09 -9.20 1.12
C THR A 102 4.22 -8.38 0.49
N VAL A 103 4.19 -7.09 0.76
CA VAL A 103 5.28 -6.15 0.49
C VAL A 103 5.60 -5.40 1.78
N ASP A 104 6.87 -5.42 2.21
CA ASP A 104 7.29 -4.82 3.47
C ASP A 104 8.02 -3.50 3.22
N PHE A 105 7.59 -2.45 3.92
CA PHE A 105 8.23 -1.14 3.91
C PHE A 105 8.96 -0.92 5.23
N HIS A 106 10.21 -0.48 5.13
CA HIS A 106 11.03 -0.08 6.28
C HIS A 106 11.47 1.36 6.08
N PHE A 107 11.08 2.26 6.98
CA PHE A 107 11.43 3.68 6.84
C PHE A 107 11.45 4.40 8.19
N ASN A 108 12.14 5.54 8.22
CA ASN A 108 12.20 6.39 9.40
C ASN A 108 11.11 7.46 9.33
N THR A 109 10.34 7.60 10.41
CA THR A 109 9.22 8.55 10.51
C THR A 109 9.64 9.93 11.01
N ASN A 110 10.96 10.24 11.17
CA ASN A 110 11.43 11.56 11.50
C ASN A 110 10.98 12.61 10.46
N GLY A 111 10.29 13.63 10.92
CA GLY A 111 9.75 14.69 10.05
C GLY A 111 8.45 14.34 9.36
N LEU A 112 7.88 13.16 9.67
CA LEU A 112 6.55 12.72 9.23
C LEU A 112 5.50 12.82 10.34
N ASP A 113 5.80 13.49 11.45
CA ASP A 113 4.86 13.77 12.55
C ASP A 113 3.59 14.45 11.99
N ASP A 114 2.41 14.02 12.40
CA ASP A 114 1.12 14.53 11.93
C ASP A 114 0.88 14.33 10.43
N THR A 115 1.44 13.25 9.89
CA THR A 115 1.31 12.90 8.48
C THR A 115 0.45 11.65 8.33
N THR A 116 -0.34 11.62 7.28
CA THR A 116 -1.05 10.43 6.82
C THR A 116 -0.42 9.96 5.52
N VAL A 117 0.02 8.72 5.47
CA VAL A 117 0.60 8.12 4.27
C VAL A 117 -0.32 7.02 3.73
N VAL A 118 -0.32 6.83 2.42
CA VAL A 118 -1.11 5.82 1.73
C VAL A 118 -0.18 4.98 0.88
N VAL A 119 -0.33 3.68 0.94
CA VAL A 119 0.47 2.76 0.13
C VAL A 119 -0.18 2.62 -1.24
N PHE A 120 0.60 2.82 -2.30
CA PHE A 120 0.21 2.58 -3.69
C PHE A 120 0.97 1.39 -4.22
N GLU A 121 0.29 0.45 -4.86
CA GLU A 121 0.90 -0.74 -5.44
C GLU A 121 0.60 -0.89 -6.93
N LYS A 122 1.60 -1.46 -7.60
CA LYS A 122 1.51 -1.94 -8.97
C LYS A 122 2.00 -3.37 -9.07
N MET A 123 1.27 -4.16 -9.81
CA MET A 123 1.64 -5.54 -10.10
C MET A 123 2.11 -5.68 -11.54
N PHE A 124 3.22 -6.39 -11.73
CA PHE A 124 3.85 -6.58 -13.03
C PHE A 124 4.00 -8.07 -13.36
N TYR A 125 3.87 -8.39 -14.64
CA TYR A 125 4.39 -9.60 -15.24
C TYR A 125 5.51 -9.24 -16.23
N GLY A 126 6.74 -9.54 -15.86
CA GLY A 126 7.92 -9.00 -16.55
C GLY A 126 7.93 -7.46 -16.51
N LYS A 127 7.76 -6.82 -17.68
CA LYS A 127 7.71 -5.34 -17.77
C LYS A 127 6.29 -4.79 -17.92
N ALA A 128 5.31 -5.64 -18.04
CA ALA A 128 3.93 -5.23 -18.23
C ALA A 128 3.24 -5.01 -16.88
N GLU A 129 2.72 -3.80 -16.63
CA GLU A 129 1.81 -3.53 -15.52
C GLU A 129 0.48 -4.23 -15.83
N ILE A 130 0.03 -5.11 -14.92
CA ILE A 130 -1.15 -5.95 -15.10
C ILE A 130 -2.27 -5.64 -14.11
N ALA A 131 -1.96 -4.98 -13.00
CA ALA A 131 -2.91 -4.46 -12.03
C ALA A 131 -2.26 -3.33 -11.22
N ALA A 132 -3.08 -2.43 -10.67
CA ALA A 132 -2.64 -1.39 -9.76
C ALA A 132 -3.72 -1.11 -8.71
N HIS A 133 -3.28 -0.69 -7.52
CA HIS A 133 -4.12 -0.13 -6.47
C HIS A 133 -3.54 1.22 -6.04
N GLU A 134 -4.10 2.34 -6.52
CA GLU A 134 -3.56 3.70 -6.39
C GLU A 134 -4.66 4.70 -5.95
N ASP A 135 -5.50 4.32 -4.97
CA ASP A 135 -6.49 5.24 -4.41
C ASP A 135 -5.94 5.96 -3.17
N ILE A 136 -5.65 7.25 -3.29
CA ILE A 136 -5.13 8.10 -2.21
C ILE A 136 -6.09 8.23 -1.01
N ASN A 137 -7.35 7.86 -1.18
CA ASN A 137 -8.39 7.93 -0.14
C ASN A 137 -8.74 6.55 0.45
N ASP A 138 -8.08 5.48 0.00
CA ASP A 138 -8.32 4.15 0.53
C ASP A 138 -7.87 4.05 1.99
N LYS A 139 -8.83 3.80 2.88
CA LYS A 139 -8.58 3.67 4.32
C LYS A 139 -7.85 2.38 4.67
N GLY A 140 -7.99 1.34 3.87
CA GLY A 140 -7.27 0.08 4.04
C GLY A 140 -5.78 0.21 3.76
N GLN A 141 -5.40 1.19 2.92
CA GLN A 141 -4.03 1.51 2.54
C GLN A 141 -3.40 2.65 3.35
N THR A 142 -4.18 3.24 4.23
CA THR A 142 -3.79 4.46 4.97
C THR A 142 -3.07 4.09 6.26
N ILE A 143 -1.88 4.65 6.48
CA ILE A 143 -1.12 4.57 7.73
C ILE A 143 -1.05 5.97 8.35
N TYR A 144 -1.45 6.08 9.61
CA TYR A 144 -1.43 7.32 10.39
C TYR A 144 -0.15 7.41 11.21
N ILE A 145 0.56 8.54 11.12
CA ILE A 145 1.75 8.85 11.93
C ILE A 145 1.37 10.02 12.85
N PRO A 146 0.93 9.74 14.09
CA PRO A 146 0.37 10.76 14.98
C PRO A 146 1.45 11.69 15.52
N SER A 147 1.01 12.87 15.99
CA SER A 147 1.82 13.76 16.81
C SER A 147 1.12 14.07 18.14
N VAL A 148 1.92 14.37 19.15
CA VAL A 148 1.41 14.85 20.44
C VAL A 148 2.09 16.18 20.75
N LYS A 149 1.29 17.22 20.99
CA LYS A 149 1.74 18.51 21.42
C LYS A 149 1.07 18.88 22.74
N THR A 150 1.88 19.15 23.75
CA THR A 150 1.40 19.59 25.07
C THR A 150 1.78 21.03 25.34
N THR A 151 0.95 21.73 26.10
CA THR A 151 1.24 23.08 26.59
C THR A 151 0.97 23.11 28.10
N ALA A 152 1.97 23.44 28.87
CA ALA A 152 1.81 23.69 30.30
C ALA A 152 1.46 25.17 30.53
N ILE A 153 0.46 25.38 31.35
CA ILE A 153 0.00 26.72 31.77
C ILE A 153 -0.06 26.72 33.30
N ASP A 154 0.45 27.74 33.93
CA ASP A 154 0.31 27.95 35.35
C ASP A 154 -1.14 28.37 35.68
N ASP A 155 -1.77 27.66 36.61
CA ASP A 155 -3.19 27.87 36.96
C ASP A 155 -3.49 29.25 37.54
N LYS A 156 -2.51 29.90 38.19
CA LYS A 156 -2.68 31.21 38.81
C LYS A 156 -2.49 32.37 37.83
N THR A 157 -1.56 32.19 36.90
CA THR A 157 -1.23 33.28 35.94
C THR A 157 -1.93 33.08 34.59
N ALA A 158 -2.47 31.91 34.29
CA ALA A 158 -3.03 31.51 33.00
C ALA A 158 -2.03 31.71 31.82
N THR A 159 -0.73 31.65 32.12
CA THR A 159 0.38 31.85 31.18
C THR A 159 1.44 30.75 31.36
N LYS A 160 2.52 30.84 30.61
CA LYS A 160 3.71 29.98 30.79
C LYS A 160 4.63 30.43 31.91
N LEU A 161 4.27 31.50 32.64
CA LEU A 161 5.04 32.04 33.76
C LEU A 161 4.47 31.52 35.07
N THR A 162 5.31 30.90 35.89
CA THR A 162 4.98 30.52 37.26
C THR A 162 5.43 31.63 38.21
N LEU A 163 4.57 31.94 39.18
CA LEU A 163 4.97 32.87 40.28
C LEU A 163 6.00 32.16 41.17
N ALA A 164 7.10 32.82 41.40
CA ALA A 164 8.06 32.39 42.42
C ALA A 164 7.39 32.51 43.80
N GLU A 165 7.22 31.43 44.50
CA GLU A 165 6.86 31.49 45.93
C GLU A 165 8.08 31.99 46.69
N LYS A 166 7.90 33.13 47.31
CA LYS A 166 8.89 33.62 48.25
C LYS A 166 8.59 32.97 49.60
N ASP A 167 9.42 32.01 50.00
CA ASP A 167 9.44 31.62 51.41
C ASP A 167 9.80 32.83 52.26
N ILE A 168 8.86 33.26 53.04
CA ILE A 168 9.02 34.39 53.99
C ILE A 168 9.30 33.81 55.35
#